data_7b704583789654ef1342bf4761be147c
#
_entry.id   7b704583789654ef1342bf4761be147c
#
_cell.length_a   1.000
_cell.length_b   1.000
_cell.length_c   1.000
_cell.angle_alpha   90.00
_cell.angle_beta   90.00
_cell.angle_gamma   90.00
#
_symmetry.space_group_name_H-M   'P 1'
#
loop_
_entity.id
_entity.type
_entity.pdbx_description
1 polymer ?
#
loop_
_entity_poly.entity_id
_entity_poly.type
_entity_poly.pdbx_seq_one_letter_code
_entity_poly.pdbx_strand_id
1 'polypeptide(L)'
;MAQETASPRTHSNAYNIFILVLTVLSLAVMVVLLLPLSDATIQLLSVYDNLICVIFLVDFFLNLRAASKKSDYFIKERGWLDLLGSIPSLGLLTNVGKLAGLFRLARLSRFARITRLLRGENKKALVKDVLENRSRYALFITILLTILVLTVASVLVLQFESQSPDGNISTGGDALWYAIVTITTVGYGDRYPVTLAGRITAMFIMFMGVGIIGALASILASLLVGGSPPAEEETPAAKPAPTVQEELKTIKDELAVLHHMLEKMGAGDSTK
;
A
#
# COMPACT_ATOMS: atom_id res chain seq x y z
N MET A 1 7.88 17.98 38.29
CA MET A 1 7.35 18.35 36.96
C MET A 1 8.53 18.27 36.00
N ALA A 2 8.74 17.15 35.35
CA ALA A 2 9.73 16.99 34.29
C ALA A 2 9.05 17.39 33.00
N GLN A 3 9.45 18.49 32.39
CA GLN A 3 9.07 18.88 31.05
C GLN A 3 9.65 17.81 30.09
N GLU A 4 8.75 17.01 29.53
CA GLU A 4 9.00 16.11 28.43
C GLU A 4 9.41 16.98 27.22
N THR A 5 10.71 17.10 26.99
CA THR A 5 11.26 17.79 25.82
C THR A 5 10.90 16.97 24.58
N ALA A 6 9.74 17.27 24.00
CA ALA A 6 9.35 16.73 22.71
C ALA A 6 10.46 17.11 21.69
N SER A 7 11.19 16.12 21.23
CA SER A 7 12.15 16.24 20.12
C SER A 7 11.38 16.85 18.92
N PRO A 8 11.93 17.86 18.23
CA PRO A 8 11.24 18.45 17.08
C PRO A 8 11.02 17.36 16.02
N ARG A 9 9.76 17.09 15.69
CA ARG A 9 9.37 16.17 14.61
C ARG A 9 9.89 16.75 13.30
N THR A 10 10.97 16.23 12.78
CA THR A 10 11.62 16.73 11.55
C THR A 10 10.86 16.32 10.28
N HIS A 11 9.97 15.32 10.35
CA HIS A 11 9.26 14.77 9.20
C HIS A 11 7.76 14.57 9.48
N SER A 12 6.95 14.56 8.39
CA SER A 12 5.50 14.29 8.47
C SER A 12 5.24 12.86 8.96
N ASN A 13 4.08 12.63 9.58
CA ASN A 13 3.67 11.30 10.04
C ASN A 13 3.60 10.30 8.86
N ALA A 14 3.19 10.75 7.66
CA ALA A 14 3.21 9.93 6.44
C ALA A 14 4.60 9.43 6.09
N TYR A 15 5.62 10.29 6.15
CA TYR A 15 7.00 9.92 5.90
C TYR A 15 7.52 8.88 6.90
N ASN A 16 7.23 9.06 8.19
CA ASN A 16 7.64 8.11 9.22
C ASN A 16 7.00 6.72 9.02
N ILE A 17 5.74 6.68 8.58
CA ILE A 17 5.05 5.42 8.24
C ILE A 17 5.66 4.78 7.01
N PHE A 18 5.98 5.56 5.98
CA PHE A 18 6.65 5.06 4.78
C PHE A 18 7.97 4.36 5.15
N ILE A 19 8.82 5.02 5.91
CA ILE A 19 10.10 4.44 6.37
C ILE A 19 9.87 3.21 7.25
N LEU A 20 8.83 3.21 8.11
CA LEU A 20 8.49 2.06 8.94
C LEU A 20 8.10 0.84 8.08
N VAL A 21 7.17 1.02 7.12
CA VAL A 21 6.73 -0.07 6.22
C VAL A 21 7.90 -0.56 5.37
N LEU A 22 8.72 0.35 4.85
CA LEU A 22 9.91 -0.01 4.08
C LEU A 22 10.91 -0.81 4.92
N THR A 23 11.05 -0.49 6.22
CA THR A 23 11.89 -1.25 7.15
C THR A 23 11.34 -2.66 7.36
N VAL A 24 10.02 -2.81 7.56
CA VAL A 24 9.38 -4.12 7.69
C VAL A 24 9.54 -4.93 6.39
N LEU A 25 9.33 -4.31 5.23
CA LEU A 25 9.52 -4.95 3.93
C LEU A 25 10.97 -5.40 3.74
N SER A 26 11.95 -4.57 4.10
CA SER A 26 13.37 -4.94 4.04
C SER A 26 13.73 -6.12 4.94
N LEU A 27 13.13 -6.20 6.14
CA LEU A 27 13.31 -7.34 7.03
C LEU A 27 12.64 -8.61 6.46
N ALA A 28 11.46 -8.46 5.85
CA ALA A 28 10.79 -9.57 5.16
C ALA A 28 11.64 -10.10 4.00
N VAL A 29 12.18 -9.22 3.16
CA VAL A 29 13.12 -9.59 2.08
C VAL A 29 14.33 -10.35 2.65
N MET A 30 14.88 -9.90 3.78
CA MET A 30 15.99 -10.58 4.45
C MET A 30 15.62 -12.01 4.87
N VAL A 31 14.43 -12.20 5.47
CA VAL A 31 13.96 -13.53 5.89
C VAL A 31 13.71 -14.42 4.69
N VAL A 32 13.10 -13.90 3.64
CA VAL A 32 12.83 -14.63 2.39
C VAL A 32 14.14 -15.09 1.72
N LEU A 33 15.20 -14.29 1.75
CA LEU A 33 16.52 -14.65 1.22
C LEU A 33 17.21 -15.79 2.01
N LEU A 34 16.69 -16.23 3.15
CA LEU A 34 17.18 -17.41 3.86
C LEU A 34 16.56 -18.73 3.34
N LEU A 35 15.50 -18.64 2.53
CA LEU A 35 14.83 -19.79 1.95
C LEU A 35 15.59 -20.26 0.69
N PRO A 36 15.45 -21.54 0.28
CA PRO A 36 15.97 -22.03 -0.97
C PRO A 36 15.15 -21.46 -2.14
N LEU A 37 15.65 -20.40 -2.75
CA LEU A 37 14.99 -19.68 -3.84
C LEU A 37 15.70 -19.94 -5.17
N SER A 38 14.98 -19.72 -6.28
CA SER A 38 15.57 -19.71 -7.60
C SER A 38 16.55 -18.53 -7.78
N ASP A 39 17.57 -18.71 -8.63
CA ASP A 39 18.55 -17.65 -8.90
C ASP A 39 17.90 -16.36 -9.42
N ALA A 40 16.86 -16.49 -10.26
CA ALA A 40 16.09 -15.35 -10.76
C ALA A 40 15.39 -14.58 -9.63
N THR A 41 14.81 -15.31 -8.67
CA THR A 41 14.15 -14.70 -7.49
C THR A 41 15.17 -14.00 -6.58
N ILE A 42 16.35 -14.61 -6.37
CA ILE A 42 17.44 -13.99 -5.60
C ILE A 42 17.89 -12.68 -6.25
N GLN A 43 18.02 -12.66 -7.58
CA GLN A 43 18.37 -11.44 -8.33
C GLN A 43 17.31 -10.35 -8.15
N LEU A 44 16.02 -10.68 -8.29
CA LEU A 44 14.92 -9.74 -8.11
C LEU A 44 14.88 -9.17 -6.67
N LEU A 45 14.99 -10.03 -5.67
CA LEU A 45 15.05 -9.62 -4.26
C LEU A 45 16.25 -8.72 -3.98
N SER A 46 17.40 -8.98 -4.60
CA SER A 46 18.60 -8.14 -4.49
C SER A 46 18.38 -6.75 -5.09
N VAL A 47 17.65 -6.64 -6.20
CA VAL A 47 17.27 -5.35 -6.80
C VAL A 47 16.37 -4.58 -5.83
N TYR A 48 15.34 -5.20 -5.26
CA TYR A 48 14.46 -4.57 -4.28
C TYR A 48 15.20 -4.15 -3.01
N ASP A 49 16.08 -5.01 -2.47
CA ASP A 49 16.92 -4.66 -1.31
C ASP A 49 17.83 -3.46 -1.61
N ASN A 50 18.43 -3.39 -2.79
CA ASN A 50 19.26 -2.27 -3.21
C ASN A 50 18.45 -0.96 -3.34
N LEU A 51 17.24 -1.01 -3.91
CA LEU A 51 16.35 0.15 -3.98
C LEU A 51 15.98 0.66 -2.58
N ILE A 52 15.63 -0.25 -1.67
CA ILE A 52 15.33 0.08 -0.27
C ILE A 52 16.56 0.70 0.42
N CYS A 53 17.76 0.17 0.17
CA CYS A 53 19.00 0.72 0.71
C CYS A 53 19.25 2.16 0.24
N VAL A 54 19.02 2.44 -1.05
CA VAL A 54 19.14 3.80 -1.58
C VAL A 54 18.17 4.76 -0.88
N ILE A 55 16.93 4.34 -0.68
CA ILE A 55 15.94 5.15 0.04
C ILE A 55 16.39 5.40 1.49
N PHE A 56 16.89 4.37 2.19
CA PHE A 56 17.43 4.54 3.55
C PHE A 56 18.66 5.42 3.60
N LEU A 57 19.50 5.40 2.55
CA LEU A 57 20.65 6.28 2.46
C LEU A 57 20.21 7.75 2.31
N VAL A 58 19.21 8.01 1.47
CA VAL A 58 18.60 9.34 1.34
C VAL A 58 17.99 9.78 2.67
N ASP A 59 17.22 8.92 3.35
CA ASP A 59 16.66 9.17 4.67
C ASP A 59 17.76 9.55 5.69
N PHE A 60 18.85 8.79 5.72
CA PHE A 60 19.98 9.10 6.59
C PHE A 60 20.58 10.49 6.31
N PHE A 61 20.78 10.85 5.04
CA PHE A 61 21.32 12.16 4.67
C PHE A 61 20.35 13.30 5.02
N LEU A 62 19.04 13.10 4.84
CA LEU A 62 18.03 14.09 5.23
C LEU A 62 18.04 14.31 6.74
N ASN A 63 18.07 13.25 7.54
CA ASN A 63 18.15 13.32 9.00
C ASN A 63 19.47 13.96 9.47
N LEU A 64 20.59 13.62 8.85
CA LEU A 64 21.89 14.20 9.16
C LEU A 64 21.94 15.72 8.84
N ARG A 65 21.25 16.12 7.76
CA ARG A 65 21.16 17.54 7.38
C ARG A 65 20.25 18.35 8.31
N ALA A 66 19.19 17.72 8.81
CA ALA A 66 18.22 18.34 9.70
C ALA A 66 18.71 18.42 11.16
N ALA A 67 19.71 17.62 11.54
CA ALA A 67 20.25 17.59 12.89
C ALA A 67 21.00 18.89 13.24
N SER A 68 20.67 19.51 14.38
CA SER A 68 21.32 20.72 14.88
C SER A 68 22.80 20.54 15.18
N LYS A 69 23.19 19.35 15.68
CA LYS A 69 24.59 18.95 15.91
C LYS A 69 24.81 17.57 15.28
N LYS A 70 25.54 17.53 14.18
CA LYS A 70 25.85 16.31 13.41
C LYS A 70 26.54 15.23 14.25
N SER A 71 27.40 15.62 15.19
CA SER A 71 28.08 14.69 16.09
C SER A 71 27.12 14.00 17.08
N ASP A 72 26.15 14.74 17.62
CA ASP A 72 25.18 14.20 18.57
C ASP A 72 24.23 13.20 17.87
N TYR A 73 23.80 13.50 16.64
CA TYR A 73 23.02 12.57 15.83
C TYR A 73 23.78 11.26 15.56
N PHE A 74 25.06 11.39 15.14
CA PHE A 74 25.86 10.22 14.78
C PHE A 74 26.18 9.32 15.98
N ILE A 75 26.52 9.88 17.13
CA ILE A 75 26.98 9.13 18.31
C ILE A 75 25.83 8.83 19.28
N LYS A 76 25.07 9.85 19.74
CA LYS A 76 24.03 9.71 20.77
C LYS A 76 22.76 9.09 20.22
N GLU A 77 22.32 9.54 19.03
CA GLU A 77 21.13 9.00 18.36
C GLU A 77 21.45 7.76 17.53
N ARG A 78 22.68 7.24 17.61
CA ARG A 78 23.12 6.04 16.89
C ARG A 78 22.89 6.09 15.37
N GLY A 79 23.00 7.28 14.76
CA GLY A 79 22.88 7.47 13.30
C GLY A 79 23.85 6.61 12.48
N TRP A 80 24.98 6.20 13.06
CA TRP A 80 25.91 5.25 12.43
C TRP A 80 25.25 3.88 12.13
N LEU A 81 24.26 3.45 12.93
CA LEU A 81 23.48 2.24 12.64
C LEU A 81 22.55 2.43 11.43
N ASP A 82 22.03 3.64 11.25
CA ASP A 82 21.19 3.97 10.08
C ASP A 82 22.05 3.98 8.82
N LEU A 83 23.27 4.49 8.87
CA LEU A 83 24.25 4.42 7.79
C LEU A 83 24.62 2.97 7.47
N LEU A 84 24.94 2.17 8.49
CA LEU A 84 25.27 0.76 8.33
C LEU A 84 24.09 -0.02 7.69
N GLY A 85 22.86 0.22 8.14
CA GLY A 85 21.63 -0.40 7.61
C GLY A 85 21.28 0.03 6.18
N SER A 86 21.88 1.13 5.71
CA SER A 86 21.66 1.68 4.36
C SER A 86 22.70 1.19 3.33
N ILE A 87 23.70 0.41 3.74
CA ILE A 87 24.70 -0.13 2.81
C ILE A 87 24.02 -1.20 1.94
N PRO A 88 23.96 -1.00 0.60
CA PRO A 88 23.37 -1.99 -0.30
C PRO A 88 24.15 -3.30 -0.21
N SER A 89 23.43 -4.42 -0.31
CA SER A 89 24.07 -5.73 -0.45
C SER A 89 24.71 -5.79 -1.84
N LEU A 90 26.01 -5.53 -1.88
CA LEU A 90 26.86 -5.29 -3.06
C LEU A 90 26.91 -6.48 -4.05
N GLY A 91 25.78 -7.15 -4.34
CA GLY A 91 25.69 -8.12 -5.44
C GLY A 91 26.08 -7.53 -6.80
N LEU A 92 25.96 -6.19 -6.97
CA LEU A 92 26.40 -5.46 -8.17
C LEU A 92 27.92 -5.30 -8.28
N LEU A 93 28.68 -5.47 -7.18
CA LEU A 93 30.14 -5.32 -7.15
C LEU A 93 30.89 -6.66 -7.09
N THR A 94 30.24 -7.79 -7.43
CA THR A 94 30.82 -9.14 -7.36
C THR A 94 31.99 -9.38 -8.30
N ASN A 95 32.31 -8.47 -9.22
CA ASN A 95 33.53 -8.54 -10.03
C ASN A 95 34.83 -8.19 -9.30
N VAL A 96 34.75 -7.77 -8.03
CA VAL A 96 35.95 -7.46 -7.22
C VAL A 96 36.18 -8.54 -6.18
N GLY A 97 36.75 -9.67 -6.62
CA GLY A 97 37.03 -10.86 -5.81
C GLY A 97 37.92 -10.69 -4.57
N LYS A 98 38.28 -9.46 -4.16
CA LYS A 98 39.07 -9.17 -2.94
C LYS A 98 38.24 -8.64 -1.77
N LEU A 99 36.92 -8.47 -1.91
CA LEU A 99 36.07 -7.84 -0.89
C LEU A 99 35.13 -8.84 -0.17
N ALA A 100 35.44 -10.14 -0.16
CA ALA A 100 34.67 -11.16 0.55
C ALA A 100 34.42 -10.82 2.04
N GLY A 101 35.32 -10.04 2.68
CA GLY A 101 35.12 -9.52 4.03
C GLY A 101 33.99 -8.49 4.16
N LEU A 102 33.73 -7.68 3.12
CA LEU A 102 32.65 -6.68 3.11
C LEU A 102 31.29 -7.34 2.98
N PHE A 103 31.17 -8.53 2.38
CA PHE A 103 29.93 -9.31 2.36
C PHE A 103 29.47 -9.72 3.77
N ARG A 104 30.40 -9.96 4.70
CA ARG A 104 30.07 -10.22 6.11
C ARG A 104 29.53 -8.97 6.79
N LEU A 105 30.11 -7.79 6.50
CA LEU A 105 29.63 -6.52 6.99
C LEU A 105 28.26 -6.15 6.40
N ALA A 106 27.99 -6.44 5.13
CA ALA A 106 26.68 -6.27 4.51
C ALA A 106 25.60 -7.16 5.16
N ARG A 107 25.96 -8.34 5.68
CA ARG A 107 25.04 -9.15 6.51
C ARG A 107 24.76 -8.51 7.86
N LEU A 108 25.79 -7.93 8.51
CA LEU A 108 25.64 -7.21 9.79
C LEU A 108 24.81 -5.94 9.64
N SER A 109 24.90 -5.25 8.48
CA SER A 109 24.08 -4.07 8.20
C SER A 109 22.57 -4.37 8.24
N ARG A 110 22.19 -5.58 7.84
CA ARG A 110 20.79 -6.02 7.91
C ARG A 110 20.27 -6.08 9.35
N PHE A 111 21.09 -6.48 10.32
CA PHE A 111 20.73 -6.43 11.75
C PHE A 111 20.57 -5.00 12.27
N ALA A 112 21.32 -4.04 11.73
CA ALA A 112 21.14 -2.63 12.07
C ALA A 112 19.73 -2.09 11.70
N ARG A 113 19.06 -2.69 10.71
CA ARG A 113 17.67 -2.36 10.36
C ARG A 113 16.68 -2.72 11.47
N ILE A 114 16.95 -3.77 12.25
CA ILE A 114 16.15 -4.15 13.41
C ILE A 114 16.19 -3.04 14.47
N THR A 115 17.36 -2.44 14.69
CA THR A 115 17.49 -1.34 15.65
C THR A 115 16.69 -0.11 15.23
N ARG A 116 16.58 0.15 13.93
CA ARG A 116 15.70 1.20 13.38
C ARG A 116 14.24 0.91 13.70
N LEU A 117 13.82 -0.36 13.58
CA LEU A 117 12.46 -0.77 13.95
C LEU A 117 12.19 -0.57 15.45
N LEU A 118 13.18 -0.83 16.32
CA LEU A 118 13.03 -0.72 17.78
C LEU A 118 13.06 0.73 18.29
N ARG A 119 13.63 1.67 17.54
CA ARG A 119 13.90 3.04 17.95
C ARG A 119 12.69 3.99 17.93
N GLY A 120 11.60 3.63 17.26
CA GLY A 120 10.43 4.51 17.14
C GLY A 120 9.63 4.61 18.43
N GLU A 121 9.78 5.66 19.20
CA GLU A 121 9.15 5.87 20.51
C GLU A 121 7.61 5.97 20.47
N ASN A 122 6.99 6.31 19.32
CA ASN A 122 5.55 6.57 19.21
C ASN A 122 4.85 5.86 18.06
N LYS A 123 5.26 4.62 17.71
CA LYS A 123 4.65 3.87 16.61
C LYS A 123 3.16 3.66 16.75
N LYS A 124 2.70 3.37 17.99
CA LYS A 124 1.27 3.21 18.28
C LYS A 124 0.50 4.50 18.03
N ALA A 125 1.08 5.65 18.39
CA ALA A 125 0.48 6.95 18.13
C ALA A 125 0.44 7.30 16.63
N LEU A 126 1.50 6.95 15.87
CA LEU A 126 1.53 7.13 14.41
C LEU A 126 0.48 6.27 13.70
N VAL A 127 0.39 4.99 14.07
CA VAL A 127 -0.62 4.09 13.49
C VAL A 127 -2.02 4.56 13.86
N LYS A 128 -2.24 5.00 15.10
CA LYS A 128 -3.52 5.54 15.55
C LYS A 128 -3.91 6.81 14.76
N ASP A 129 -2.98 7.75 14.57
CA ASP A 129 -3.22 8.97 13.78
C ASP A 129 -3.65 8.66 12.35
N VAL A 130 -3.01 7.67 11.70
CA VAL A 130 -3.38 7.23 10.35
C VAL A 130 -4.74 6.55 10.33
N LEU A 131 -5.06 5.74 11.33
CA LEU A 131 -6.36 5.07 11.42
C LEU A 131 -7.50 6.04 11.69
N GLU A 132 -7.25 7.10 12.47
CA GLU A 132 -8.22 8.16 12.76
C GLU A 132 -8.40 9.14 11.59
N ASN A 133 -7.33 9.41 10.82
CA ASN A 133 -7.33 10.35 9.70
C ASN A 133 -7.24 9.66 8.33
N ARG A 134 -7.96 8.56 8.13
CA ARG A 134 -7.88 7.71 6.93
C ARG A 134 -8.03 8.47 5.62
N SER A 135 -8.96 9.41 5.54
CA SER A 135 -9.22 10.19 4.33
C SER A 135 -8.00 11.03 3.90
N ARG A 136 -7.28 11.61 4.86
CA ARG A 136 -6.07 12.40 4.59
C ARG A 136 -4.91 11.55 4.07
N TYR A 137 -4.83 10.30 4.52
CA TYR A 137 -3.76 9.38 4.17
C TYR A 137 -4.15 8.38 3.08
N ALA A 138 -5.39 8.43 2.56
CA ALA A 138 -5.93 7.42 1.64
C ALA A 138 -5.04 7.20 0.41
N LEU A 139 -4.70 8.26 -0.32
CA LEU A 139 -3.82 8.17 -1.49
C LEU A 139 -2.45 7.56 -1.14
N PHE A 140 -1.85 8.04 -0.05
CA PHE A 140 -0.55 7.55 0.42
C PHE A 140 -0.59 6.06 0.78
N ILE A 141 -1.62 5.63 1.53
CA ILE A 141 -1.81 4.22 1.92
C ILE A 141 -2.03 3.35 0.68
N THR A 142 -2.84 3.82 -0.28
CA THR A 142 -3.12 3.08 -1.52
C THR A 142 -1.85 2.90 -2.35
N ILE A 143 -1.03 3.94 -2.52
CA ILE A 143 0.26 3.84 -3.22
C ILE A 143 1.20 2.87 -2.50
N LEU A 144 1.30 2.98 -1.17
CA LEU A 144 2.15 2.11 -0.37
C LEU A 144 1.71 0.64 -0.46
N LEU A 145 0.39 0.39 -0.40
CA LEU A 145 -0.18 -0.94 -0.59
C LEU A 145 0.11 -1.47 -1.99
N THR A 146 -0.02 -0.65 -3.02
CA THR A 146 0.30 -1.03 -4.40
C THR A 146 1.75 -1.47 -4.54
N ILE A 147 2.70 -0.70 -4.00
CA ILE A 147 4.13 -1.05 -4.01
C ILE A 147 4.37 -2.37 -3.27
N LEU A 148 3.74 -2.56 -2.12
CA LEU A 148 3.86 -3.80 -1.33
C LEU A 148 3.31 -5.00 -2.13
N VAL A 149 2.11 -4.87 -2.69
CA VAL A 149 1.48 -5.94 -3.47
C VAL A 149 2.31 -6.26 -4.72
N LEU A 150 2.78 -5.26 -5.46
CA LEU A 150 3.66 -5.46 -6.63
C LEU A 150 4.94 -6.21 -6.25
N THR A 151 5.58 -5.83 -5.15
CA THR A 151 6.82 -6.48 -4.68
C THR A 151 6.56 -7.93 -4.32
N VAL A 152 5.54 -8.23 -3.52
CA VAL A 152 5.21 -9.59 -3.08
C VAL A 152 4.74 -10.44 -4.27
N ALA A 153 3.88 -9.89 -5.11
CA ALA A 153 3.34 -10.55 -6.29
C ALA A 153 4.43 -11.00 -7.26
N SER A 154 5.33 -10.08 -7.64
CA SER A 154 6.42 -10.37 -8.58
C SER A 154 7.39 -11.43 -8.04
N VAL A 155 7.71 -11.37 -6.74
CA VAL A 155 8.58 -12.37 -6.09
C VAL A 155 7.92 -13.74 -6.08
N LEU A 156 6.65 -13.85 -5.68
CA LEU A 156 5.95 -15.12 -5.59
C LEU A 156 5.74 -15.76 -6.97
N VAL A 157 5.28 -14.96 -7.94
CA VAL A 157 5.08 -15.48 -9.32
C VAL A 157 6.42 -15.95 -9.91
N LEU A 158 7.49 -15.15 -9.79
CA LEU A 158 8.81 -15.53 -10.28
C LEU A 158 9.31 -16.81 -9.63
N GLN A 159 9.15 -16.96 -8.32
CA GLN A 159 9.59 -18.16 -7.61
C GLN A 159 8.92 -19.43 -8.12
N PHE A 160 7.62 -19.35 -8.46
CA PHE A 160 6.88 -20.53 -8.92
C PHE A 160 7.03 -20.78 -10.41
N GLU A 161 7.23 -19.75 -11.23
CA GLU A 161 7.26 -19.87 -12.69
C GLU A 161 8.66 -20.01 -13.27
N SER A 162 9.70 -19.44 -12.65
CA SER A 162 11.05 -19.40 -13.21
C SER A 162 11.70 -20.77 -13.42
N GLN A 163 11.21 -21.80 -12.76
CA GLN A 163 11.72 -23.18 -12.88
C GLN A 163 10.84 -24.08 -13.75
N SER A 164 9.71 -23.57 -14.25
CA SER A 164 8.82 -24.34 -15.12
C SER A 164 9.34 -24.38 -16.55
N PRO A 165 9.44 -25.56 -17.18
CA PRO A 165 9.89 -25.67 -18.57
C PRO A 165 8.99 -24.93 -19.57
N ASP A 166 7.69 -24.88 -19.26
CA ASP A 166 6.67 -24.24 -20.11
C ASP A 166 6.43 -22.77 -19.69
N GLY A 167 7.14 -22.28 -18.67
CA GLY A 167 6.98 -20.95 -18.11
C GLY A 167 7.54 -19.87 -19.03
N ASN A 168 6.80 -18.76 -19.18
CA ASN A 168 7.25 -17.58 -19.91
C ASN A 168 7.62 -16.40 -18.98
N ILE A 169 7.59 -16.62 -17.66
CA ILE A 169 8.01 -15.65 -16.62
C ILE A 169 9.31 -16.18 -16.02
N SER A 170 10.45 -15.80 -16.61
CA SER A 170 11.76 -16.32 -16.23
C SER A 170 12.68 -15.30 -15.58
N THR A 171 12.37 -14.00 -15.71
CA THR A 171 13.16 -12.91 -15.16
C THR A 171 12.36 -12.04 -14.18
N GLY A 172 13.06 -11.29 -13.33
CA GLY A 172 12.41 -10.32 -12.44
C GLY A 172 11.63 -9.25 -13.20
N GLY A 173 12.11 -8.85 -14.39
CA GLY A 173 11.41 -7.92 -15.27
C GLY A 173 10.08 -8.48 -15.78
N ASP A 174 10.06 -9.75 -16.22
CA ASP A 174 8.84 -10.44 -16.65
C ASP A 174 7.80 -10.52 -15.53
N ALA A 175 8.26 -10.87 -14.33
CA ALA A 175 7.38 -11.01 -13.17
C ALA A 175 6.79 -9.68 -12.73
N LEU A 176 7.58 -8.61 -12.72
CA LEU A 176 7.11 -7.27 -12.40
C LEU A 176 6.13 -6.76 -13.48
N TRP A 177 6.47 -6.96 -14.75
CA TRP A 177 5.58 -6.62 -15.87
C TRP A 177 4.24 -7.35 -15.74
N TYR A 178 4.27 -8.66 -15.54
CA TYR A 178 3.07 -9.46 -15.32
C TYR A 178 2.23 -8.93 -14.15
N ALA A 179 2.85 -8.62 -13.01
CA ALA A 179 2.15 -8.12 -11.84
C ALA A 179 1.48 -6.77 -12.13
N ILE A 180 2.16 -5.83 -12.80
CA ILE A 180 1.62 -4.52 -13.19
C ILE A 180 0.43 -4.70 -14.12
N VAL A 181 0.58 -5.47 -15.20
CA VAL A 181 -0.45 -5.68 -16.21
C VAL A 181 -1.68 -6.38 -15.62
N THR A 182 -1.49 -7.27 -14.66
CA THR A 182 -2.59 -7.98 -13.98
C THR A 182 -3.31 -7.08 -12.97
N ILE A 183 -2.58 -6.35 -12.11
CA ILE A 183 -3.17 -5.43 -11.12
C ILE A 183 -3.95 -4.32 -11.82
N THR A 184 -3.43 -3.80 -12.93
CA THR A 184 -4.11 -2.75 -13.71
C THR A 184 -5.26 -3.29 -14.57
N THR A 185 -5.52 -4.59 -14.54
CA THR A 185 -6.57 -5.27 -15.33
C THR A 185 -6.42 -5.15 -16.85
N VAL A 186 -5.24 -4.80 -17.36
CA VAL A 186 -4.95 -4.70 -18.80
C VAL A 186 -4.87 -6.07 -19.46
N GLY A 187 -4.09 -7.00 -18.88
CA GLY A 187 -4.06 -8.41 -19.30
C GLY A 187 -3.64 -8.65 -20.74
N TYR A 188 -2.49 -8.14 -21.19
CA TYR A 188 -2.02 -8.37 -22.57
C TYR A 188 -1.89 -9.84 -22.98
N GLY A 189 -1.67 -10.76 -22.01
CA GLY A 189 -1.55 -12.19 -22.27
C GLY A 189 -0.18 -12.63 -22.81
N ASP A 190 0.80 -11.74 -22.85
CA ASP A 190 2.18 -11.99 -23.24
C ASP A 190 2.98 -12.73 -22.15
N ARG A 191 2.60 -12.51 -20.89
CA ARG A 191 3.13 -13.19 -19.70
C ARG A 191 1.97 -13.73 -18.87
N TYR A 192 2.04 -15.01 -18.48
CA TYR A 192 1.01 -15.68 -17.69
C TYR A 192 1.58 -16.86 -16.89
N PRO A 193 1.00 -17.20 -15.71
CA PRO A 193 1.46 -18.34 -14.93
C PRO A 193 0.94 -19.66 -15.50
N VAL A 194 1.83 -20.63 -15.60
CA VAL A 194 1.53 -22.00 -16.06
C VAL A 194 1.41 -22.96 -14.89
N THR A 195 2.14 -22.74 -13.78
CA THR A 195 2.12 -23.61 -12.61
C THR A 195 0.85 -23.40 -11.79
N LEU A 196 0.43 -24.42 -11.02
CA LEU A 196 -0.72 -24.30 -10.12
C LEU A 196 -0.49 -23.22 -9.05
N ALA A 197 0.71 -23.20 -8.45
CA ALA A 197 1.05 -22.20 -7.43
C ALA A 197 1.10 -20.78 -8.00
N GLY A 198 1.64 -20.59 -9.21
CA GLY A 198 1.62 -19.34 -9.92
C GLY A 198 0.21 -18.86 -10.24
N ARG A 199 -0.69 -19.76 -10.67
CA ARG A 199 -2.11 -19.44 -10.94
C ARG A 199 -2.88 -19.06 -9.68
N ILE A 200 -2.64 -19.74 -8.55
CA ILE A 200 -3.23 -19.35 -7.26
C ILE A 200 -2.74 -17.97 -6.85
N THR A 201 -1.43 -17.71 -6.97
CA THR A 201 -0.87 -16.38 -6.72
C THR A 201 -1.52 -15.32 -7.62
N ALA A 202 -1.70 -15.62 -8.91
CA ALA A 202 -2.36 -14.74 -9.87
C ALA A 202 -3.79 -14.38 -9.45
N MET A 203 -4.58 -15.34 -8.96
CA MET A 203 -5.92 -15.08 -8.45
C MET A 203 -5.92 -14.06 -7.31
N PHE A 204 -5.00 -14.20 -6.34
CA PHE A 204 -4.85 -13.21 -5.26
C PHE A 204 -4.47 -11.82 -5.81
N ILE A 205 -3.56 -11.75 -6.79
CA ILE A 205 -3.14 -10.50 -7.43
C ILE A 205 -4.34 -9.83 -8.11
N MET A 206 -5.18 -10.58 -8.81
CA MET A 206 -6.37 -10.09 -9.49
C MET A 206 -7.38 -9.48 -8.49
N PHE A 207 -7.68 -10.18 -7.39
CA PHE A 207 -8.57 -9.64 -6.36
C PHE A 207 -8.01 -8.37 -5.70
N MET A 208 -6.71 -8.36 -5.37
CA MET A 208 -6.06 -7.17 -4.80
C MET A 208 -6.03 -6.01 -5.79
N GLY A 209 -5.82 -6.32 -7.09
CA GLY A 209 -5.81 -5.32 -8.16
C GLY A 209 -7.13 -4.56 -8.28
N VAL A 210 -8.26 -5.28 -8.28
CA VAL A 210 -9.60 -4.67 -8.32
C VAL A 210 -9.80 -3.70 -7.14
N GLY A 211 -9.40 -4.11 -5.92
CA GLY A 211 -9.48 -3.26 -4.74
C GLY A 211 -8.61 -2.00 -4.84
N ILE A 212 -7.37 -2.14 -5.33
CA ILE A 212 -6.43 -1.02 -5.51
C ILE A 212 -6.97 -0.03 -6.54
N ILE A 213 -7.41 -0.50 -7.70
CA ILE A 213 -7.94 0.35 -8.77
C ILE A 213 -9.23 1.06 -8.31
N GLY A 214 -10.13 0.35 -7.61
CA GLY A 214 -11.33 0.95 -7.02
C GLY A 214 -11.00 2.07 -6.01
N ALA A 215 -10.03 1.84 -5.14
CA ALA A 215 -9.57 2.85 -4.18
C ALA A 215 -8.97 4.08 -4.90
N LEU A 216 -8.11 3.87 -5.91
CA LEU A 216 -7.53 4.96 -6.70
C LEU A 216 -8.62 5.75 -7.44
N ALA A 217 -9.57 5.08 -8.07
CA ALA A 217 -10.69 5.71 -8.76
C ALA A 217 -11.54 6.57 -7.81
N SER A 218 -11.86 6.06 -6.61
CA SER A 218 -12.59 6.79 -5.58
C SER A 218 -11.85 8.04 -5.10
N ILE A 219 -10.55 7.92 -4.84
CA ILE A 219 -9.70 9.05 -4.43
C ILE A 219 -9.64 10.11 -5.56
N LEU A 220 -9.44 9.67 -6.81
CA LEU A 220 -9.38 10.58 -7.95
C LEU A 220 -10.72 11.30 -8.16
N ALA A 221 -11.83 10.59 -8.05
CA ALA A 221 -13.16 11.17 -8.12
C ALA A 221 -13.36 12.25 -7.04
N SER A 222 -12.93 11.99 -5.80
CA SER A 222 -13.04 12.97 -4.71
C SER A 222 -12.20 14.23 -4.95
N LEU A 223 -11.04 14.10 -5.58
CA LEU A 223 -10.18 15.24 -5.95
C LEU A 223 -10.77 16.08 -7.09
N LEU A 224 -11.41 15.43 -8.07
CA LEU A 224 -11.99 16.10 -9.24
C LEU A 224 -13.32 16.80 -8.93
N VAL A 225 -14.15 16.20 -8.08
CA VAL A 225 -15.48 16.73 -7.76
C VAL A 225 -15.41 17.82 -6.69
N GLY A 226 -14.24 17.98 -6.01
CA GLY A 226 -14.04 19.03 -4.98
C GLY A 226 -15.00 18.90 -3.78
N GLY A 227 -15.53 17.72 -3.55
CA GLY A 227 -16.49 17.43 -2.50
C GLY A 227 -15.86 16.63 -1.36
N SER A 228 -16.51 16.65 -0.22
CA SER A 228 -16.22 15.81 0.94
C SER A 228 -15.92 14.38 0.51
N PRO A 229 -15.03 13.66 1.24
CA PRO A 229 -14.79 12.24 0.94
C PRO A 229 -16.13 11.56 0.73
N PRO A 230 -16.27 10.64 -0.25
CA PRO A 230 -17.46 9.82 -0.32
C PRO A 230 -17.64 9.28 1.09
N ALA A 231 -18.75 9.61 1.73
CA ALA A 231 -19.21 8.81 2.85
C ALA A 231 -19.04 7.38 2.37
N GLU A 232 -18.38 6.52 3.15
CA GLU A 232 -18.45 5.09 2.92
C GLU A 232 -19.87 4.87 2.46
N GLU A 233 -20.07 4.42 1.23
CA GLU A 233 -21.31 3.78 0.88
C GLU A 233 -21.38 2.61 1.87
N GLU A 234 -21.91 2.88 3.07
CA GLU A 234 -22.70 1.89 3.73
C GLU A 234 -23.60 1.42 2.59
N THR A 235 -23.34 0.21 2.11
CA THR A 235 -24.31 -0.55 1.30
C THR A 235 -25.62 -0.18 1.94
N PRO A 236 -26.52 0.58 1.28
CA PRO A 236 -27.72 1.00 1.94
C PRO A 236 -28.30 -0.30 2.47
N ALA A 237 -28.26 -0.49 3.78
CA ALA A 237 -29.09 -1.51 4.39
C ALA A 237 -30.45 -1.15 3.81
N ALA A 238 -30.89 -1.95 2.84
CA ALA A 238 -32.05 -1.67 2.04
C ALA A 238 -33.08 -1.13 3.01
N LYS A 239 -33.43 0.18 2.89
CA LYS A 239 -34.53 0.70 3.67
C LYS A 239 -35.59 -0.37 3.53
N PRO A 240 -36.11 -0.96 4.61
CA PRO A 240 -37.10 -2.00 4.48
C PRO A 240 -38.12 -1.49 3.49
N ALA A 241 -38.32 -2.24 2.40
CA ALA A 241 -39.23 -1.82 1.35
C ALA A 241 -40.52 -1.39 2.05
N PRO A 242 -41.09 -0.20 1.70
CA PRO A 242 -42.25 0.32 2.39
C PRO A 242 -43.25 -0.84 2.51
N THR A 243 -43.75 -1.06 3.70
CA THR A 243 -44.67 -2.15 3.93
C THR A 243 -45.88 -1.91 3.01
N VAL A 244 -46.46 -2.97 2.46
CA VAL A 244 -47.65 -2.91 1.59
C VAL A 244 -48.72 -2.00 2.19
N GLN A 245 -48.77 -1.89 3.53
CA GLN A 245 -49.66 -1.01 4.26
C GLN A 245 -49.29 0.49 4.11
N GLU A 246 -48.03 0.85 4.01
CA GLU A 246 -47.59 2.22 3.77
C GLU A 246 -47.86 2.66 2.33
N GLU A 247 -47.57 1.79 1.36
CA GLU A 247 -47.94 2.03 -0.05
C GLU A 247 -49.47 2.18 -0.22
N LEU A 248 -50.23 1.32 0.43
CA LEU A 248 -51.70 1.39 0.40
C LEU A 248 -52.24 2.68 1.01
N LYS A 249 -51.57 3.22 2.04
CA LYS A 249 -51.95 4.48 2.66
C LYS A 249 -51.61 5.65 1.71
N THR A 250 -50.45 5.66 1.09
CA THR A 250 -50.06 6.70 0.13
C THR A 250 -51.03 6.75 -1.07
N ILE A 251 -51.39 5.58 -1.63
CA ILE A 251 -52.36 5.48 -2.73
C ILE A 251 -53.75 5.97 -2.30
N LYS A 252 -54.18 5.67 -1.07
CA LYS A 252 -55.48 6.16 -0.57
C LYS A 252 -55.47 7.68 -0.40
N ASP A 253 -54.37 8.25 0.07
CA ASP A 253 -54.26 9.71 0.25
C ASP A 253 -54.23 10.46 -1.10
N GLU A 254 -53.54 9.87 -2.12
CA GLU A 254 -53.56 10.38 -3.50
C GLU A 254 -54.96 10.27 -4.14
N LEU A 255 -55.68 9.17 -3.93
CA LEU A 255 -57.05 8.99 -4.39
C LEU A 255 -58.00 9.98 -3.76
N ALA A 256 -57.85 10.32 -2.47
CA ALA A 256 -58.67 11.29 -1.77
C ALA A 256 -58.48 12.71 -2.34
N VAL A 257 -57.21 13.06 -2.66
CA VAL A 257 -56.87 14.37 -3.29
C VAL A 257 -57.48 14.44 -4.71
N LEU A 258 -57.36 13.39 -5.50
CA LEU A 258 -57.97 13.35 -6.84
C LEU A 258 -59.49 13.41 -6.79
N HIS A 259 -60.13 12.76 -5.82
CA HIS A 259 -61.57 12.80 -5.65
C HIS A 259 -62.03 14.22 -5.30
N HIS A 260 -61.34 14.91 -4.41
CA HIS A 260 -61.60 16.29 -4.05
C HIS A 260 -61.39 17.28 -5.21
N MET A 261 -60.38 17.03 -6.07
CA MET A 261 -60.20 17.82 -7.30
C MET A 261 -61.32 17.61 -8.30
N LEU A 262 -61.83 16.38 -8.48
CA LEU A 262 -62.95 16.05 -9.37
C LEU A 262 -64.27 16.68 -8.87
N GLU A 263 -64.52 16.63 -7.56
CA GLU A 263 -65.68 17.28 -6.96
C GLU A 263 -65.70 18.78 -7.21
N LYS A 264 -64.55 19.42 -7.07
CA LYS A 264 -64.36 20.86 -7.33
C LYS A 264 -64.55 21.23 -8.79
N MET A 265 -64.14 20.39 -9.72
CA MET A 265 -64.42 20.59 -11.16
C MET A 265 -65.84 20.31 -11.55
N GLY A 266 -66.48 19.30 -10.93
CA GLY A 266 -67.91 18.99 -11.17
C GLY A 266 -68.86 20.06 -10.58
N ALA A 267 -68.49 20.70 -9.49
CA ALA A 267 -69.28 21.78 -8.88
C ALA A 267 -69.20 23.14 -9.65
N GLY A 268 -68.17 23.30 -10.53
CA GLY A 268 -68.02 24.49 -11.38
C GLY A 268 -68.88 24.52 -12.65
N ASP A 269 -69.48 23.39 -13.05
CA ASP A 269 -70.26 23.29 -14.31
C ASP A 269 -71.78 23.39 -14.10
N SER A 270 -72.25 23.57 -12.90
CA SER A 270 -73.69 23.68 -12.59
C SER A 270 -74.21 25.13 -12.38
N THR A 271 -73.39 26.13 -12.75
CA THR A 271 -73.79 27.55 -12.73
C THR A 271 -73.51 28.22 -14.07
N LYS A 272 -74.23 27.77 -15.10
CA LYS A 272 -74.49 28.51 -16.32
C LYS A 272 -75.93 28.31 -16.76
#